data_b25d5d6ef94f8d5903fa2aa60644baca
#
_entry.id   b25d5d6ef94f8d5903fa2aa60644baca
#
_cell.length_a   1.000
_cell.length_b   1.000
_cell.length_c   1.000
_cell.angle_alpha   90.00
_cell.angle_beta   90.00
_cell.angle_gamma   90.00
#
_symmetry.space_group_name_H-M   'P 1'
#
loop_
_entity.id
_entity.type
_entity.pdbx_description
1 polymer ?
#
loop_
_entity_poly.entity_id
_entity_poly.type
_entity_poly.pdbx_seq_one_letter_code
_entity_poly.pdbx_strand_id
1 'polypeptide(L)' 'MHILIKDKRTGGEEWMPLERAAEIMQLDSAEIEWALEEFGECESVDHIALDPD' A
#
# COMPACT_ATOMS: atom_id res chain seq x y z
N MET A 1 4.84 -0.55 11.24
CA MET A 1 3.47 -0.40 10.74
C MET A 1 3.24 -1.36 9.60
N HIS A 2 2.22 -2.20 9.71
CA HIS A 2 1.85 -3.14 8.65
C HIS A 2 0.60 -2.64 7.97
N ILE A 3 0.57 -2.78 6.65
CA ILE A 3 -0.57 -2.36 5.85
C ILE A 3 -0.97 -3.50 4.92
N LEU A 4 -2.19 -3.47 4.45
CA LEU A 4 -2.69 -4.49 3.54
C LEU A 4 -2.42 -4.06 2.11
N ILE A 5 -1.74 -4.92 1.35
CA ILE A 5 -1.45 -4.65 -0.06
C ILE A 5 -2.23 -5.62 -0.92
N LYS A 6 -3.03 -5.08 -1.82
CA LYS A 6 -3.81 -5.88 -2.75
C LYS A 6 -3.19 -5.82 -4.14
N ASP A 7 -2.98 -6.98 -4.76
CA ASP A 7 -2.46 -7.06 -6.12
C ASP A 7 -3.64 -6.97 -7.08
N LYS A 8 -3.66 -5.94 -7.90
CA LYS A 8 -4.74 -5.73 -8.86
C LYS A 8 -4.84 -6.81 -9.92
N ARG A 9 -3.71 -7.44 -10.25
CA ARG A 9 -3.66 -8.44 -11.32
C ARG A 9 -4.23 -9.78 -10.88
N THR A 10 -3.99 -10.17 -9.63
CA THR A 10 -4.40 -11.47 -9.13
C THR A 10 -5.54 -11.40 -8.13
N GLY A 11 -5.74 -10.22 -7.54
CA GLY A 11 -6.73 -10.05 -6.48
C GLY A 11 -6.23 -10.53 -5.12
N GLY A 12 -4.97 -10.98 -5.05
CA GLY A 12 -4.38 -11.45 -3.81
C GLY A 12 -4.12 -10.31 -2.84
N GLU A 13 -4.16 -10.61 -1.55
CA GLU A 13 -3.91 -9.64 -0.50
C GLU A 13 -2.85 -10.15 0.45
N GLU A 14 -2.00 -9.24 0.93
CA GLU A 14 -0.92 -9.60 1.82
C GLU A 14 -0.62 -8.45 2.78
N TRP A 15 -0.41 -8.77 4.04
CA TRP A 15 0.02 -7.79 5.04
C TRP A 15 1.53 -7.68 4.99
N MET A 16 2.03 -6.46 5.00
CA MET A 16 3.48 -6.24 4.97
C MET A 16 3.85 -4.91 5.60
N PRO A 17 5.13 -4.74 6.01
CA PRO A 17 5.59 -3.46 6.54
C PRO A 17 5.51 -2.37 5.49
N LEU A 18 5.36 -1.13 5.93
CA LEU A 18 5.28 0.02 5.03
C LEU A 18 6.49 0.10 4.09
N GLU A 19 7.68 -0.15 4.61
CA GLU A 19 8.91 -0.08 3.81
C GLU A 19 8.90 -1.08 2.67
N ARG A 20 8.39 -2.27 2.93
CA ARG A 20 8.30 -3.30 1.91
C ARG A 20 7.26 -2.92 0.85
N ALA A 21 6.14 -2.38 1.30
CA ALA A 21 5.10 -1.92 0.37
C ALA A 21 5.65 -0.84 -0.55
N ALA A 22 6.45 0.07 -0.01
CA ALA A 22 7.05 1.13 -0.81
C ALA A 22 7.94 0.57 -1.92
N GLU A 23 8.71 -0.46 -1.62
CA GLU A 23 9.55 -1.11 -2.63
C GLU A 23 8.71 -1.75 -3.73
N ILE A 24 7.68 -2.50 -3.34
CA ILE A 24 6.82 -3.19 -4.29
C ILE A 24 6.04 -2.22 -5.17
N MET A 25 5.54 -1.16 -4.58
CA MET A 25 4.74 -0.18 -5.28
C MET A 25 5.58 0.87 -6.01
N GLN A 26 6.89 0.88 -5.74
CA GLN A 26 7.83 1.85 -6.31
C GLN A 26 7.43 3.28 -5.97
N LEU A 27 6.99 3.47 -4.74
CA LEU A 27 6.61 4.77 -4.22
C LEU A 27 7.40 5.07 -2.96
N ASP A 28 7.48 6.34 -2.61
CA ASP A 28 8.12 6.76 -1.38
C ASP A 28 7.22 6.36 -0.21
N SER A 29 7.80 5.82 0.86
CA SER A 29 7.02 5.42 2.03
C SER A 29 6.25 6.61 2.62
N ALA A 30 6.84 7.79 2.59
CA ALA A 30 6.17 9.00 3.07
C ALA A 30 4.93 9.32 2.23
N GLU A 31 4.99 9.07 0.93
CA GLU A 31 3.87 9.30 0.05
C GLU A 31 2.73 8.34 0.32
N ILE A 32 3.06 7.07 0.55
CA ILE A 32 2.06 6.07 0.89
C ILE A 32 1.40 6.42 2.22
N GLU A 33 2.21 6.78 3.22
CA GLU A 33 1.69 7.14 4.53
C GLU A 33 0.75 8.34 4.45
N TRP A 34 1.14 9.36 3.70
CA TRP A 34 0.30 10.53 3.51
C TRP A 34 -1.04 10.17 2.86
N ALA A 35 -1.00 9.36 1.80
CA ALA A 35 -2.22 8.97 1.10
C ALA A 35 -3.14 8.15 2.00
N LEU A 36 -2.58 7.27 2.82
CA LEU A 36 -3.38 6.49 3.76
C LEU A 36 -4.06 7.38 4.79
N GLU A 37 -3.38 8.43 5.25
CA GLU A 37 -3.96 9.37 6.20
C GLU A 37 -5.07 10.21 5.58
N GLU A 38 -4.86 10.66 4.34
CA GLU A 38 -5.81 11.54 3.68
C GLU A 38 -7.00 10.81 3.07
N PHE A 39 -6.75 9.66 2.45
CA PHE A 39 -7.77 8.95 1.68
C PHE A 39 -8.10 7.56 2.21
N GLY A 40 -7.31 7.03 3.12
CA GLY A 40 -7.48 5.67 3.60
C GLY A 40 -6.93 4.61 2.65
N GLU A 41 -6.37 5.03 1.53
CA GLU A 41 -5.80 4.11 0.55
C GLU A 41 -4.76 4.81 -0.31
N CYS A 42 -3.89 4.00 -0.91
CA CYS A 42 -2.88 4.51 -1.83
C CYS A 42 -2.77 3.52 -3.00
N GLU A 43 -3.00 4.00 -4.20
CA GLU A 43 -3.01 3.15 -5.38
C GLU A 43 -1.78 3.36 -6.25
N SER A 44 -1.20 2.27 -6.72
CA SER A 44 -0.14 2.30 -7.72
C SER A 44 -0.62 1.59 -8.97
N VAL A 45 0.28 1.36 -9.92
CA VAL A 45 -0.09 0.72 -11.20
C VAL A 45 -0.67 -0.68 -10.98
N ASP A 46 0.00 -1.49 -10.14
CA ASP A 46 -0.40 -2.88 -9.95
C ASP A 46 -0.90 -3.21 -8.54
N HIS A 47 -0.87 -2.28 -7.63
CA HIS A 47 -1.19 -2.54 -6.22
C HIS A 47 -2.04 -1.45 -5.59
N ILE A 48 -2.75 -1.82 -4.55
CA ILE A 48 -3.50 -0.87 -3.72
C ILE A 48 -3.11 -1.12 -2.27
N ALA A 49 -2.67 -0.06 -1.59
CA ALA A 49 -2.37 -0.12 -0.17
C ALA A 49 -3.60 0.35 0.61
N LEU A 50 -3.98 -0.40 1.62
CA LEU A 50 -5.15 -0.08 2.42
C LEU A 50 -4.78 0.11 3.88
N ASP A 51 -5.41 1.11 4.52
CA ASP A 51 -5.22 1.36 5.94
C ASP A 51 -5.78 0.18 6.72
N PRO A 52 -5.04 -0.36 7.72
CA PRO A 52 -5.53 -1.47 8.50
C PRO A 52 -6.76 -1.16 9.35
N ASP A 53 -6.99 0.12 9.59
CA ASP A 53 -8.21 0.52 10.33
C ASP A 53 -9.38 0.73 9.34
#